data_5ed2aad847e92c01aabd0b189b107df4
#
_entry.id   5ed2aad847e92c01aabd0b189b107df4
#
_cell.length_a   1.000
_cell.length_b   1.000
_cell.length_c   1.000
_cell.angle_alpha   90.00
_cell.angle_beta   90.00
_cell.angle_gamma   90.00
#
_symmetry.space_group_name_H-M   'P 1'
#
loop_
_entity.id
_entity.type
_entity.pdbx_description
1 polymer ?
#
loop_
_entity_poly.entity_id
_entity_poly.type
_entity_poly.pdbx_seq_one_letter_code
_entity_poly.pdbx_strand_id
1 'polypeptide(L)'
;MGKGSKQRPTAEQNKKEFADNWERIFNRSAVDDAADVMSGNDPVIEDPDPAAIFNRDHHSLITGNLQMDGTNFELAGDFMNSFGQEVLDTPTLPEQNLAKLRLELIREEVEELNVGIEGMDIVEIADALTDILYVVYGAGHAFGIDLDECYHEVHRSNMSKLGADGKPIYREDGKILKGPDYFHPNLKDILDGAL
;
A
#
# COMPACT_ATOMS: atom_id res chain seq x y z
N MET A 1 -10.69 -42.69 -16.70
CA MET A 1 -11.36 -41.53 -16.17
C MET A 1 -10.35 -40.38 -16.12
N GLY A 2 -10.41 -39.45 -17.10
CA GLY A 2 -9.45 -38.35 -17.22
C GLY A 2 -9.76 -37.28 -16.19
N LYS A 3 -8.76 -36.87 -15.41
CA LYS A 3 -8.83 -35.69 -14.56
C LYS A 3 -8.83 -34.46 -15.47
N GLY A 4 -9.95 -33.75 -15.56
CA GLY A 4 -10.06 -32.51 -16.28
C GLY A 4 -9.09 -31.48 -15.69
N SER A 5 -8.13 -31.02 -16.47
CA SER A 5 -7.27 -29.90 -16.11
C SER A 5 -8.13 -28.63 -16.09
N LYS A 6 -8.26 -28.00 -14.94
CA LYS A 6 -8.85 -26.65 -14.88
C LYS A 6 -7.99 -25.72 -15.74
N GLN A 7 -8.60 -25.15 -16.77
CA GLN A 7 -7.96 -24.11 -17.60
C GLN A 7 -7.56 -22.93 -16.70
N ARG A 8 -6.33 -22.43 -16.88
CA ARG A 8 -5.89 -21.23 -16.18
C ARG A 8 -6.70 -20.04 -16.71
N PRO A 9 -7.13 -19.10 -15.82
CA PRO A 9 -7.83 -17.91 -16.24
C PRO A 9 -6.99 -17.13 -17.26
N THR A 10 -7.65 -16.49 -18.21
CA THR A 10 -6.99 -15.60 -19.17
C THR A 10 -6.61 -14.27 -18.49
N ALA A 11 -5.66 -13.53 -19.07
CA ALA A 11 -5.26 -12.22 -18.55
C ALA A 11 -6.47 -11.26 -18.43
N GLU A 12 -7.42 -11.36 -19.36
CA GLU A 12 -8.64 -10.56 -19.38
C GLU A 12 -9.64 -10.96 -18.29
N GLN A 13 -9.73 -12.24 -17.96
CA GLN A 13 -10.52 -12.74 -16.83
C GLN A 13 -9.94 -12.30 -15.50
N ASN A 14 -8.61 -12.34 -15.35
CA ASN A 14 -7.92 -11.85 -14.16
C ASN A 14 -8.11 -10.34 -13.99
N LYS A 15 -8.04 -9.56 -15.07
CA LYS A 15 -8.24 -8.10 -15.05
C LYS A 15 -9.68 -7.73 -14.64
N LYS A 16 -10.67 -8.48 -15.12
CA LYS A 16 -12.07 -8.27 -14.73
C LYS A 16 -12.33 -8.65 -13.27
N GLU A 17 -11.83 -9.80 -12.83
CA GLU A 17 -11.98 -10.27 -11.44
C GLU A 17 -11.28 -9.32 -10.45
N PHE A 18 -10.19 -8.70 -10.89
CA PHE A 18 -9.47 -7.67 -10.14
C PHE A 18 -10.28 -6.38 -10.06
N ALA A 19 -10.79 -5.85 -11.19
CA ALA A 19 -11.62 -4.65 -11.20
C ALA A 19 -12.87 -4.81 -10.33
N ASP A 20 -13.54 -5.97 -10.40
CA ASP A 20 -14.70 -6.30 -9.59
C ASP A 20 -14.34 -6.35 -8.07
N ASN A 21 -13.13 -6.82 -7.72
CA ASN A 21 -12.65 -6.82 -6.34
C ASN A 21 -12.23 -5.43 -5.86
N TRP A 22 -11.64 -4.61 -6.73
CA TRP A 22 -11.30 -3.22 -6.43
C TRP A 22 -12.54 -2.39 -6.15
N GLU A 23 -13.53 -2.41 -7.03
CA GLU A 23 -14.80 -1.72 -6.80
C GLU A 23 -15.47 -2.17 -5.50
N ARG A 24 -15.38 -3.44 -5.16
CA ARG A 24 -15.93 -3.97 -3.90
C ARG A 24 -15.18 -3.46 -2.67
N ILE A 25 -13.87 -3.24 -2.74
CA ILE A 25 -13.02 -2.84 -1.60
C ILE A 25 -12.99 -1.32 -1.45
N PHE A 26 -12.92 -0.57 -2.55
CA PHE A 26 -12.64 0.86 -2.53
C PHE A 26 -13.80 1.76 -3.03
N ASN A 27 -14.71 1.25 -3.87
CA ASN A 27 -15.84 1.99 -4.43
C ASN A 27 -17.21 1.57 -3.89
N ARG A 28 -17.27 0.84 -2.78
CA ARG A 28 -18.55 0.56 -2.13
C ARG A 28 -19.13 1.87 -1.63
N SER A 29 -19.92 2.53 -2.48
CA SER A 29 -20.66 3.72 -2.06
C SER A 29 -21.68 3.31 -1.00
N ALA A 30 -21.83 4.09 0.06
CA ALA A 30 -22.81 3.89 1.13
C ALA A 30 -24.28 3.78 0.64
N VAL A 31 -24.53 3.86 -0.67
CA VAL A 31 -25.85 3.74 -1.32
C VAL A 31 -26.19 2.29 -1.64
N ASP A 32 -25.18 1.43 -1.87
CA ASP A 32 -25.41 0.02 -2.19
C ASP A 32 -25.71 -0.81 -0.94
N ASP A 33 -25.22 -0.41 0.22
CA ASP A 33 -25.52 -1.05 1.50
C ASP A 33 -26.99 -0.85 1.94
N ALA A 34 -27.66 0.20 1.44
CA ALA A 34 -29.07 0.46 1.75
C ALA A 34 -30.06 -0.38 0.92
N ALA A 35 -29.64 -0.93 -0.21
CA ALA A 35 -30.51 -1.74 -1.08
C ALA A 35 -30.58 -3.22 -0.65
N ASP A 36 -29.51 -3.75 -0.06
CA ASP A 36 -29.41 -5.16 0.37
C ASP A 36 -30.14 -5.43 1.71
N VAL A 37 -30.35 -4.40 2.53
CA VAL A 37 -31.06 -4.50 3.82
C VAL A 37 -32.58 -4.68 3.67
N MET A 38 -33.13 -4.49 2.45
CA MET A 38 -34.59 -4.57 2.21
C MET A 38 -35.09 -5.97 1.81
N SER A 39 -34.26 -6.97 1.61
CA SER A 39 -34.66 -8.34 1.30
C SER A 39 -34.46 -9.25 2.54
N GLY A 40 -35.33 -9.08 3.53
CA GLY A 40 -35.26 -9.83 4.77
C GLY A 40 -35.43 -11.32 4.60
N ASN A 41 -34.44 -12.09 5.06
CA ASN A 41 -34.59 -13.43 5.69
C ASN A 41 -33.24 -14.02 6.15
N ASP A 42 -32.35 -13.24 6.75
CA ASP A 42 -31.18 -13.78 7.44
C ASP A 42 -31.27 -13.55 8.96
N PRO A 43 -30.77 -14.47 9.80
CA PRO A 43 -30.80 -14.32 11.24
C PRO A 43 -29.99 -13.07 11.64
N VAL A 44 -30.61 -12.22 12.45
CA VAL A 44 -30.00 -11.02 13.03
C VAL A 44 -28.77 -11.45 13.83
N ILE A 45 -27.60 -11.34 13.20
CA ILE A 45 -26.36 -11.16 13.94
C ILE A 45 -26.43 -9.70 14.36
N GLU A 46 -26.49 -9.43 15.67
CA GLU A 46 -26.34 -8.06 16.17
C GLU A 46 -24.98 -7.54 15.70
N ASP A 47 -25.00 -6.76 14.62
CA ASP A 47 -23.82 -6.00 14.19
C ASP A 47 -23.37 -5.12 15.35
N PRO A 48 -22.09 -5.13 15.70
CA PRO A 48 -21.58 -4.16 16.66
C PRO A 48 -21.92 -2.77 16.11
N ASP A 49 -22.63 -1.97 16.92
CA ASP A 49 -23.05 -0.61 16.62
C ASP A 49 -21.96 0.13 15.82
N PRO A 50 -22.19 0.49 14.54
CA PRO A 50 -21.20 1.22 13.73
C PRO A 50 -20.74 2.51 14.42
N ALA A 51 -21.60 3.09 15.29
CA ALA A 51 -21.22 4.23 16.13
C ALA A 51 -20.22 3.85 17.24
N ALA A 52 -20.14 2.59 17.66
CA ALA A 52 -19.17 2.14 18.67
C ALA A 52 -17.77 1.92 18.08
N ILE A 53 -17.68 1.56 16.79
CA ILE A 53 -16.42 1.46 16.04
C ILE A 53 -15.96 2.86 15.62
N PHE A 54 -16.91 3.77 15.30
CA PHE A 54 -16.64 5.14 14.85
C PHE A 54 -16.39 6.15 15.98
N ASN A 55 -16.56 5.76 17.23
CA ASN A 55 -16.63 6.68 18.37
C ASN A 55 -15.34 6.73 19.20
N ARG A 56 -14.20 6.74 18.55
CA ARG A 56 -12.98 7.24 19.17
C ARG A 56 -12.20 8.06 18.14
N ASP A 57 -12.35 9.37 18.18
CA ASP A 57 -11.53 10.40 17.52
C ASP A 57 -11.70 10.66 16.02
N HIS A 58 -12.48 9.87 15.26
CA HIS A 58 -12.71 10.17 13.84
C HIS A 58 -13.56 11.43 13.58
N HIS A 59 -14.31 11.95 14.57
CA HIS A 59 -15.09 13.17 14.38
C HIS A 59 -14.22 14.43 14.26
N SER A 60 -12.98 14.40 14.76
CA SER A 60 -12.00 15.48 14.57
C SER A 60 -11.40 15.47 13.17
N LEU A 61 -11.43 14.34 12.49
CA LEU A 61 -10.91 14.14 11.14
C LEU A 61 -11.71 14.92 10.07
N ILE A 62 -12.98 15.18 10.32
CA ILE A 62 -13.88 15.83 9.35
C ILE A 62 -13.96 17.36 9.58
N THR A 63 -13.53 17.88 10.71
CA THR A 63 -13.74 19.29 11.10
C THR A 63 -12.51 20.20 11.01
N GLY A 64 -11.47 19.82 10.29
CA GLY A 64 -10.47 20.78 9.79
C GLY A 64 -9.31 21.13 10.71
N ASN A 65 -9.05 20.35 11.77
CA ASN A 65 -7.82 20.48 12.56
C ASN A 65 -7.18 19.10 12.78
N LEU A 66 -6.89 18.43 11.66
CA LEU A 66 -6.25 17.12 11.63
C LEU A 66 -4.76 17.27 11.93
N GLN A 67 -4.39 17.15 13.18
CA GLN A 67 -3.07 16.65 13.52
C GLN A 67 -3.17 15.13 13.42
N MET A 68 -2.81 14.58 12.27
CA MET A 68 -2.62 13.14 12.08
C MET A 68 -1.32 12.78 12.78
N ASP A 69 -1.41 12.23 13.99
CA ASP A 69 -0.24 11.75 14.71
C ASP A 69 0.12 10.37 14.15
N GLY A 70 1.29 10.22 13.57
CA GLY A 70 1.79 8.98 12.99
C GLY A 70 2.56 9.19 11.68
N THR A 71 3.35 8.19 11.33
CA THR A 71 4.04 8.15 10.04
C THR A 71 3.06 7.77 8.92
N ASN A 72 3.42 7.99 7.67
CA ASN A 72 2.59 7.54 6.54
C ASN A 72 2.40 6.02 6.54
N PHE A 73 3.39 5.26 7.02
CA PHE A 73 3.29 3.81 7.17
C PHE A 73 2.23 3.44 8.21
N GLU A 74 2.25 4.06 9.39
CA GLU A 74 1.26 3.83 10.44
C GLU A 74 -0.16 4.17 9.97
N LEU A 75 -0.34 5.30 9.28
CA LEU A 75 -1.65 5.70 8.74
C LEU A 75 -2.19 4.71 7.71
N ALA A 76 -1.34 4.14 6.85
CA ALA A 76 -1.76 3.09 5.92
C ALA A 76 -2.15 1.80 6.66
N GLY A 77 -1.48 1.47 7.77
CA GLY A 77 -1.82 0.36 8.65
C GLY A 77 -3.18 0.55 9.33
N ASP A 78 -3.44 1.76 9.82
CA ASP A 78 -4.73 2.13 10.43
C ASP A 78 -5.88 1.99 9.45
N PHE A 79 -5.68 2.42 8.21
CA PHE A 79 -6.66 2.21 7.14
C PHE A 79 -6.91 0.71 6.92
N MET A 80 -5.86 -0.09 6.73
CA MET A 80 -6.00 -1.52 6.49
C MET A 80 -6.76 -2.23 7.62
N ASN A 81 -6.44 -1.90 8.88
CA ASN A 81 -7.15 -2.43 10.04
C ASN A 81 -8.63 -2.01 10.06
N SER A 82 -8.92 -0.74 9.75
CA SER A 82 -10.29 -0.22 9.71
C SER A 82 -11.16 -0.87 8.64
N PHE A 83 -10.55 -1.32 7.55
CA PHE A 83 -11.22 -2.00 6.44
C PHE A 83 -11.07 -3.53 6.50
N GLY A 84 -10.65 -4.09 7.64
CA GLY A 84 -10.56 -5.53 7.86
C GLY A 84 -9.52 -6.24 6.98
N GLN A 85 -8.51 -5.52 6.51
CA GLN A 85 -7.38 -6.09 5.79
C GLN A 85 -6.33 -6.61 6.78
N GLU A 86 -5.64 -7.69 6.40
CA GLU A 86 -4.60 -8.26 7.24
C GLU A 86 -3.36 -7.36 7.29
N VAL A 87 -2.91 -7.06 8.51
CA VAL A 87 -1.67 -6.35 8.82
C VAL A 87 -0.78 -7.32 9.59
N LEU A 88 0.36 -7.65 9.00
CA LEU A 88 1.36 -8.53 9.61
C LEU A 88 2.41 -7.68 10.34
N ASP A 89 2.88 -8.18 11.47
CA ASP A 89 3.93 -7.58 12.31
C ASP A 89 5.28 -8.30 12.21
N THR A 90 5.33 -9.37 11.42
CA THR A 90 6.52 -10.20 11.24
C THR A 90 6.77 -10.46 9.76
N PRO A 91 8.01 -10.26 9.26
CA PRO A 91 8.36 -10.47 7.86
C PRO A 91 7.96 -11.85 7.38
N THR A 92 7.02 -11.89 6.46
CA THR A 92 6.39 -13.12 5.97
C THR A 92 6.09 -13.01 4.48
N LEU A 93 6.26 -14.08 3.73
CA LEU A 93 5.75 -14.16 2.36
C LEU A 93 4.26 -14.53 2.41
N PRO A 94 3.35 -13.60 2.11
CA PRO A 94 1.92 -13.89 2.13
C PRO A 94 1.54 -14.88 1.01
N GLU A 95 0.30 -15.35 1.05
CA GLU A 95 -0.23 -16.18 -0.04
C GLU A 95 -0.06 -15.50 -1.40
N GLN A 96 0.19 -16.31 -2.44
CA GLN A 96 0.52 -15.81 -3.77
C GLN A 96 -0.55 -14.84 -4.35
N ASN A 97 -1.81 -15.05 -4.00
CA ASN A 97 -2.90 -14.18 -4.47
C ASN A 97 -2.82 -12.80 -3.82
N LEU A 98 -2.52 -12.72 -2.52
CA LEU A 98 -2.33 -11.45 -1.83
C LEU A 98 -1.09 -10.71 -2.34
N ALA A 99 0.03 -11.41 -2.52
CA ALA A 99 1.24 -10.82 -3.09
C ALA A 99 1.00 -10.24 -4.50
N LYS A 100 0.24 -10.96 -5.34
CA LYS A 100 -0.15 -10.46 -6.67
C LYS A 100 -1.07 -9.25 -6.59
N LEU A 101 -2.06 -9.27 -5.68
CA LEU A 101 -2.94 -8.13 -5.48
C LEU A 101 -2.14 -6.86 -5.15
N ARG A 102 -1.21 -6.94 -4.18
CA ARG A 102 -0.37 -5.79 -3.82
C ARG A 102 0.47 -5.28 -4.99
N LEU A 103 0.98 -6.18 -5.83
CA LEU A 103 1.72 -5.80 -7.03
C LEU A 103 0.83 -5.12 -8.09
N GLU A 104 -0.39 -5.62 -8.29
CA GLU A 104 -1.32 -5.00 -9.26
C GLU A 104 -1.75 -3.61 -8.80
N LEU A 105 -2.04 -3.40 -7.51
CA LEU A 105 -2.35 -2.08 -6.95
C LEU A 105 -1.24 -1.06 -7.27
N ILE A 106 0.02 -1.42 -7.02
CA ILE A 106 1.16 -0.54 -7.34
C ILE A 106 1.23 -0.24 -8.85
N ARG A 107 0.90 -1.20 -9.70
CA ARG A 107 0.91 -1.00 -11.16
C ARG A 107 -0.18 -0.06 -11.64
N GLU A 108 -1.35 -0.12 -11.04
CA GLU A 108 -2.46 0.78 -11.36
C GLU A 108 -2.10 2.21 -11.06
N GLU A 109 -1.59 2.49 -9.87
CA GLU A 109 -1.18 3.85 -9.50
C GLU A 109 -0.02 4.38 -10.37
N VAL A 110 0.90 3.50 -10.80
CA VAL A 110 1.96 3.89 -11.75
C VAL A 110 1.38 4.23 -13.13
N GLU A 111 0.33 3.53 -13.58
CA GLU A 111 -0.35 3.85 -14.84
C GLU A 111 -1.12 5.17 -14.75
N GLU A 112 -1.78 5.44 -13.61
CA GLU A 112 -2.44 6.72 -13.35
C GLU A 112 -1.44 7.88 -13.34
N LEU A 113 -0.27 7.69 -12.71
CA LEU A 113 0.82 8.67 -12.79
C LEU A 113 1.24 8.95 -14.23
N ASN A 114 1.33 7.92 -15.08
CA ASN A 114 1.67 8.09 -16.49
C ASN A 114 0.61 8.92 -17.21
N VAL A 115 -0.69 8.66 -16.98
CA VAL A 115 -1.80 9.44 -17.53
C VAL A 115 -1.74 10.90 -17.09
N GLY A 116 -1.50 11.16 -15.80
CA GLY A 116 -1.35 12.50 -15.24
C GLY A 116 -0.18 13.28 -15.89
N ILE A 117 0.96 12.61 -16.10
CA ILE A 117 2.13 13.20 -16.77
C ILE A 117 1.82 13.52 -18.23
N GLU A 118 1.22 12.59 -18.97
CA GLU A 118 0.84 12.82 -20.37
C GLU A 118 -0.20 13.93 -20.51
N GLY A 119 -1.14 14.01 -19.55
CA GLY A 119 -2.14 15.07 -19.45
C GLY A 119 -1.59 16.42 -18.98
N MET A 120 -0.35 16.46 -18.47
CA MET A 120 0.27 17.63 -17.83
C MET A 120 -0.60 18.18 -16.68
N ASP A 121 -1.30 17.29 -15.96
CA ASP A 121 -2.17 17.64 -14.85
C ASP A 121 -1.45 17.44 -13.52
N ILE A 122 -1.09 18.55 -12.88
CA ILE A 122 -0.33 18.52 -11.62
C ILE A 122 -1.14 17.96 -10.44
N VAL A 123 -2.46 18.04 -10.49
CA VAL A 123 -3.34 17.50 -9.44
C VAL A 123 -3.39 15.99 -9.56
N GLU A 124 -3.64 15.46 -10.76
CA GLU A 124 -3.61 14.02 -11.04
C GLU A 124 -2.23 13.41 -10.75
N ILE A 125 -1.13 14.13 -11.08
CA ILE A 125 0.23 13.70 -10.72
C ILE A 125 0.42 13.62 -9.21
N ALA A 126 -0.09 14.61 -8.45
CA ALA A 126 0.05 14.61 -6.99
C ALA A 126 -0.77 13.49 -6.35
N ASP A 127 -1.97 13.24 -6.86
CA ASP A 127 -2.85 12.17 -6.42
C ASP A 127 -2.19 10.81 -6.64
N ALA A 128 -1.85 10.47 -7.87
CA ALA A 128 -1.18 9.22 -8.23
C ALA A 128 0.13 8.98 -7.47
N LEU A 129 0.97 10.01 -7.25
CA LEU A 129 2.18 9.88 -6.44
C LEU A 129 1.87 9.57 -4.97
N THR A 130 0.79 10.14 -4.43
CA THR A 130 0.36 9.87 -3.06
C THR A 130 -0.20 8.46 -2.95
N ASP A 131 -0.99 8.02 -3.92
CA ASP A 131 -1.58 6.69 -3.94
C ASP A 131 -0.52 5.60 -4.15
N ILE A 132 0.52 5.84 -4.96
CA ILE A 132 1.70 4.96 -5.03
C ILE A 132 2.30 4.76 -3.63
N LEU A 133 2.50 5.82 -2.86
CA LEU A 133 3.02 5.68 -1.49
C LEU A 133 2.06 4.87 -0.61
N TYR A 134 0.77 5.13 -0.72
CA TYR A 134 -0.27 4.48 0.07
C TYR A 134 -0.31 2.97 -0.18
N VAL A 135 -0.35 2.54 -1.44
CA VAL A 135 -0.37 1.11 -1.80
C VAL A 135 0.97 0.41 -1.52
N VAL A 136 2.10 1.14 -1.59
CA VAL A 136 3.42 0.62 -1.20
C VAL A 136 3.47 0.38 0.31
N TYR A 137 3.00 1.30 1.14
CA TYR A 137 2.90 1.09 2.59
C TYR A 137 1.95 -0.05 2.93
N GLY A 138 0.81 -0.14 2.24
CA GLY A 138 -0.10 -1.27 2.38
C GLY A 138 0.53 -2.61 1.97
N ALA A 139 1.42 -2.63 0.99
CA ALA A 139 2.21 -3.82 0.67
C ALA A 139 3.18 -4.15 1.81
N GLY A 140 3.88 -3.16 2.39
CA GLY A 140 4.73 -3.35 3.58
C GLY A 140 3.99 -4.10 4.69
N HIS A 141 2.83 -3.62 5.08
CA HIS A 141 1.97 -4.25 6.09
C HIS A 141 1.55 -5.68 5.72
N ALA A 142 1.19 -5.92 4.46
CA ALA A 142 0.81 -7.25 3.99
C ALA A 142 1.96 -8.26 3.98
N PHE A 143 3.20 -7.79 3.95
CA PHE A 143 4.41 -8.61 4.06
C PHE A 143 5.02 -8.60 5.47
N GLY A 144 4.46 -7.85 6.43
CA GLY A 144 5.00 -7.67 7.77
C GLY A 144 6.36 -6.98 7.79
N ILE A 145 6.60 -6.09 6.82
CA ILE A 145 7.86 -5.35 6.66
C ILE A 145 7.63 -3.91 7.13
N ASP A 146 8.36 -3.48 8.18
CA ASP A 146 8.41 -2.08 8.56
C ASP A 146 9.18 -1.28 7.50
N LEU A 147 8.41 -0.54 6.69
CA LEU A 147 9.01 0.25 5.61
C LEU A 147 9.67 1.53 6.11
N ASP A 148 9.30 2.04 7.28
CA ASP A 148 9.97 3.20 7.86
C ASP A 148 11.39 2.82 8.30
N GLU A 149 11.58 1.71 9.01
CA GLU A 149 12.90 1.20 9.34
C GLU A 149 13.73 0.87 8.11
N CYS A 150 13.14 0.18 7.14
CA CYS A 150 13.81 -0.13 5.88
C CYS A 150 14.22 1.14 5.12
N TYR A 151 13.37 2.17 5.09
CA TYR A 151 13.66 3.45 4.45
C TYR A 151 14.82 4.17 5.13
N HIS A 152 14.85 4.19 6.46
CA HIS A 152 15.96 4.78 7.24
C HIS A 152 17.30 4.12 6.89
N GLU A 153 17.35 2.80 6.81
CA GLU A 153 18.57 2.07 6.42
C GLU A 153 18.98 2.35 4.98
N VAL A 154 18.02 2.33 4.06
CA VAL A 154 18.29 2.69 2.65
C VAL A 154 18.78 4.14 2.54
N HIS A 155 18.20 5.06 3.31
CA HIS A 155 18.63 6.45 3.36
C HIS A 155 20.06 6.55 3.89
N ARG A 156 20.39 5.87 4.99
CA ARG A 156 21.76 5.82 5.55
C ARG A 156 22.77 5.32 4.52
N SER A 157 22.43 4.24 3.81
CA SER A 157 23.24 3.72 2.70
C SER A 157 23.38 4.73 1.56
N ASN A 158 22.30 5.42 1.19
CA ASN A 158 22.33 6.42 0.13
C ASN A 158 23.22 7.61 0.51
N MET A 159 23.20 8.06 1.75
CA MET A 159 24.07 9.14 2.24
C MET A 159 25.55 8.75 2.26
N SER A 160 25.87 7.48 2.41
CA SER A 160 27.27 6.99 2.33
C SER A 160 27.86 7.05 0.91
N LYS A 161 27.09 7.45 -0.10
CA LYS A 161 27.60 7.70 -1.45
C LYS A 161 28.40 8.99 -1.57
N LEU A 162 28.38 9.86 -0.56
CA LEU A 162 29.16 11.10 -0.58
C LEU A 162 30.66 10.81 -0.66
N GLY A 163 31.40 11.74 -1.30
CA GLY A 163 32.84 11.73 -1.32
C GLY A 163 33.44 12.01 0.07
N ALA A 164 34.74 11.80 0.21
CA ALA A 164 35.47 12.07 1.46
C ALA A 164 35.40 13.55 1.93
N ASP A 165 35.04 14.46 1.04
CA ASP A 165 34.83 15.88 1.31
C ASP A 165 33.35 16.20 1.65
N GLY A 166 32.50 15.18 1.78
CA GLY A 166 31.08 15.31 2.04
C GLY A 166 30.23 15.79 0.85
N LYS A 167 30.82 15.81 -0.37
CA LYS A 167 30.11 16.24 -1.58
C LYS A 167 29.74 15.07 -2.47
N PRO A 168 28.69 15.22 -3.29
CA PRO A 168 28.31 14.19 -4.24
C PRO A 168 29.35 14.08 -5.38
N ILE A 169 29.61 12.85 -5.80
CA ILE A 169 30.44 12.54 -6.96
C ILE A 169 29.52 12.20 -8.12
N TYR A 170 29.64 12.91 -9.24
CA TYR A 170 28.79 12.70 -10.41
C TYR A 170 29.55 12.05 -11.55
N ARG A 171 28.86 11.20 -12.29
CA ARG A 171 29.27 10.77 -13.63
C ARG A 171 28.88 11.85 -14.65
N GLU A 172 29.48 11.81 -15.85
CA GLU A 172 29.19 12.80 -16.92
C GLU A 172 27.70 12.93 -17.29
N ASP A 173 26.93 11.88 -17.15
CA ASP A 173 25.48 11.86 -17.38
C ASP A 173 24.65 12.32 -16.17
N GLY A 174 25.26 12.85 -15.13
CA GLY A 174 24.61 13.33 -13.91
C GLY A 174 24.28 12.25 -12.87
N LYS A 175 24.63 10.99 -13.14
CA LYS A 175 24.40 9.90 -12.16
C LYS A 175 25.33 10.02 -10.98
N ILE A 176 24.79 9.93 -9.75
CA ILE A 176 25.55 9.90 -8.51
C ILE A 176 26.36 8.60 -8.46
N LEU A 177 27.66 8.75 -8.25
CA LEU A 177 28.60 7.64 -8.04
C LEU A 177 28.73 7.30 -6.56
N LYS A 178 29.25 6.12 -6.27
CA LYS A 178 29.53 5.66 -4.92
C LYS A 178 30.85 6.27 -4.44
N GLY A 179 30.82 6.93 -3.29
CA GLY A 179 32.00 7.42 -2.60
C GLY A 179 32.86 6.30 -1.98
N PRO A 180 34.01 6.63 -1.42
CA PRO A 180 34.96 5.65 -0.88
C PRO A 180 34.38 4.88 0.34
N ASP A 181 33.50 5.52 1.10
CA ASP A 181 32.90 4.97 2.31
C ASP A 181 31.50 4.34 2.06
N TYR A 182 31.14 4.14 0.78
CA TYR A 182 29.86 3.55 0.45
C TYR A 182 29.70 2.13 1.01
N PHE A 183 28.57 1.90 1.65
CA PHE A 183 28.13 0.58 2.07
C PHE A 183 26.72 0.28 1.53
N HIS A 184 26.42 -1.00 1.33
CA HIS A 184 25.07 -1.46 0.96
C HIS A 184 24.13 -1.41 2.15
N PRO A 185 22.81 -1.12 1.92
CA PRO A 185 21.84 -1.21 3.00
C PRO A 185 21.76 -2.66 3.53
N ASN A 186 21.72 -2.80 4.86
CA ASN A 186 21.62 -4.09 5.51
C ASN A 186 20.17 -4.38 5.94
N LEU A 187 19.31 -4.56 4.97
CA LEU A 187 17.90 -4.88 5.21
C LEU A 187 17.72 -6.25 5.88
N LYS A 188 18.70 -7.15 5.70
CA LYS A 188 18.62 -8.48 6.31
C LYS A 188 18.56 -8.41 7.84
N ASP A 189 19.41 -7.61 8.46
CA ASP A 189 19.44 -7.49 9.93
C ASP A 189 18.14 -6.87 10.46
N ILE A 190 17.52 -5.95 9.71
CA ILE A 190 16.22 -5.37 10.06
C ILE A 190 15.14 -6.45 10.03
N LEU A 191 15.08 -7.23 8.96
CA LEU A 191 14.08 -8.27 8.80
C LEU A 191 14.30 -9.46 9.76
N ASP A 192 15.54 -9.80 10.07
CA ASP A 192 15.89 -10.87 11.03
C ASP A 192 15.66 -10.39 12.47
N GLY A 193 15.80 -9.11 12.78
CA GLY A 193 15.60 -8.53 14.11
C GLY A 193 14.12 -8.41 14.51
N ALA A 194 13.20 -8.55 13.55
CA ALA A 194 11.76 -8.65 13.78
C ALA A 194 11.32 -10.07 14.22
N LEU A 195 12.27 -11.02 14.29
CA LEU A 195 12.08 -12.38 14.77
C LEU A 195 12.61 -12.52 16.20
#